data_bd37dc8c74a8639e1bb204cacae1198c
#
_entry.id   bd37dc8c74a8639e1bb204cacae1198c
#
_cell.length_a   1.000
_cell.length_b   1.000
_cell.length_c   1.000
_cell.angle_alpha   90.00
_cell.angle_beta   90.00
_cell.angle_gamma   90.00
#
_symmetry.space_group_name_H-M   'P 1'
#
loop_
_entity.id
_entity.type
_entity.pdbx_description
1 polymer ?
#
loop_
_entity_poly.entity_id
_entity_poly.type
_entity_poly.pdbx_seq_one_letter_code
_entity_poly.pdbx_strand_id
1 'polypeptide(L)'
;MVKKVIENFNISQICDSGQCFRMTPIYKNSDHVPGEVRMKVIAFDRYLEIHQTGKDCVFNCSEEEFEEFWKVYFDLETDYSVYMSRINPNDKYLMNAAACGSGMRILRQDLWEMIVSFLISQQNNIPRIRKCIENICREYGEKKLNENGEEYFAFPKPEVLAELDEDALKACNLGYRSKYVVRSARSIVNGEVNLDEIREMPYKKAREELLKLFGVGVKVADCICLFALHHLQAFPVDTHIHQAMETHYKRGFPKRRYKGIEGVLQQYIFYYELNFSPGKM
;
A
#
# COMPACT_ATOMS: atom_id res chain seq x y z
N MET A 1 -0.20 20.28 -14.70
CA MET A 1 0.76 20.16 -13.55
C MET A 1 0.22 20.94 -12.37
N VAL A 2 0.09 20.29 -11.24
CA VAL A 2 -0.42 20.85 -9.97
C VAL A 2 0.72 20.98 -8.98
N LYS A 3 0.89 22.17 -8.39
CA LYS A 3 1.92 22.45 -7.37
C LYS A 3 1.26 22.64 -6.03
N LYS A 4 1.72 21.90 -5.03
CA LYS A 4 1.20 21.97 -3.64
C LYS A 4 2.35 21.92 -2.64
N VAL A 5 2.20 22.63 -1.52
CA VAL A 5 3.07 22.48 -0.34
C VAL A 5 2.37 21.58 0.65
N ILE A 6 2.96 20.42 0.96
CA ILE A 6 2.29 19.39 1.75
C ILE A 6 3.14 19.03 2.97
N GLU A 7 2.56 19.25 4.15
CA GLU A 7 3.16 18.86 5.43
C GLU A 7 3.00 17.36 5.69
N ASN A 8 3.95 16.76 6.39
CA ASN A 8 3.91 15.35 6.75
C ASN A 8 3.61 14.45 5.55
N PHE A 9 4.35 14.69 4.46
CA PHE A 9 4.24 13.93 3.21
C PHE A 9 5.63 13.69 2.63
N ASN A 10 5.95 12.43 2.35
CA ASN A 10 7.21 12.05 1.75
C ASN A 10 7.01 10.83 0.83
N ILE A 11 7.13 11.05 -0.47
CA ILE A 11 6.87 10.01 -1.48
C ILE A 11 7.86 8.84 -1.41
N SER A 12 9.10 9.06 -0.97
CA SER A 12 10.07 7.98 -0.77
C SER A 12 9.65 7.09 0.40
N GLN A 13 9.27 7.70 1.54
CA GLN A 13 8.80 6.93 2.69
C GLN A 13 7.55 6.11 2.34
N ILE A 14 6.60 6.70 1.59
CA ILE A 14 5.40 6.00 1.13
C ILE A 14 5.77 4.84 0.20
N CYS A 15 6.66 5.07 -0.77
CA CYS A 15 7.14 4.03 -1.68
C CYS A 15 7.78 2.85 -0.95
N ASP A 16 8.58 3.12 0.09
CA ASP A 16 9.37 2.12 0.81
C ASP A 16 8.66 1.55 2.04
N SER A 17 7.42 1.96 2.29
CA SER A 17 6.62 1.53 3.45
C SER A 17 5.95 0.15 3.30
N GLY A 18 6.08 -0.50 2.14
CA GLY A 18 5.50 -1.82 1.89
C GLY A 18 3.98 -1.86 1.75
N GLN A 19 3.32 -0.71 1.62
CA GLN A 19 1.88 -0.60 1.38
C GLN A 19 1.51 -0.48 -0.09
N CYS A 20 2.40 0.07 -0.93
CA CYS A 20 2.20 0.29 -2.36
C CYS A 20 3.30 -0.39 -3.18
N PHE A 21 2.90 -1.18 -4.16
CA PHE A 21 3.84 -1.94 -4.98
C PHE A 21 3.99 -1.41 -6.40
N ARG A 22 3.15 -0.47 -6.83
CA ARG A 22 3.15 0.16 -8.15
C ARG A 22 3.59 1.63 -8.14
N MET A 23 4.29 2.03 -7.09
CA MET A 23 5.04 3.26 -7.00
C MET A 23 6.52 2.94 -7.16
N THR A 24 7.20 3.59 -8.12
CA THR A 24 8.61 3.31 -8.44
C THR A 24 9.38 4.58 -8.75
N PRO A 25 10.66 4.68 -8.34
CA PRO A 25 11.51 5.82 -8.68
C PRO A 25 11.69 5.99 -10.19
N ILE A 26 11.75 7.24 -10.64
CA ILE A 26 12.12 7.60 -12.01
C ILE A 26 13.58 8.07 -11.98
N TYR A 27 14.47 7.31 -12.64
CA TYR A 27 15.87 7.65 -12.81
C TYR A 27 16.08 8.19 -14.24
N LYS A 28 16.01 9.51 -14.41
CA LYS A 28 16.39 10.16 -15.68
C LYS A 28 17.77 10.82 -15.48
N ASN A 29 18.75 10.43 -16.28
CA ASN A 29 20.16 10.83 -16.15
C ASN A 29 20.46 12.31 -16.45
N SER A 30 19.55 13.08 -17.04
CA SER A 30 19.84 14.40 -17.59
C SER A 30 19.41 15.60 -16.75
N ASP A 31 18.47 15.44 -15.79
CA ASP A 31 17.84 16.59 -15.11
C ASP A 31 17.76 16.39 -13.59
N HIS A 32 18.83 15.89 -13.00
CA HIS A 32 18.84 15.67 -11.54
C HIS A 32 18.95 17.01 -10.80
N VAL A 33 17.88 17.39 -10.12
CA VAL A 33 17.88 18.49 -9.16
C VAL A 33 18.29 17.93 -7.80
N PRO A 34 19.34 18.46 -7.16
CA PRO A 34 19.76 17.96 -5.85
C PRO A 34 18.61 18.04 -4.83
N GLY A 35 18.37 16.91 -4.16
CA GLY A 35 17.28 16.81 -3.16
C GLY A 35 15.89 16.58 -3.74
N GLU A 36 15.72 16.50 -5.06
CA GLU A 36 14.46 16.15 -5.70
C GLU A 36 14.31 14.63 -5.78
N VAL A 37 13.13 14.16 -5.43
CA VAL A 37 12.69 12.77 -5.61
C VAL A 37 11.59 12.75 -6.67
N ARG A 38 11.73 11.84 -7.63
CA ARG A 38 10.74 11.64 -8.70
C ARG A 38 10.22 10.21 -8.65
N MET A 39 8.89 10.07 -8.63
CA MET A 39 8.21 8.76 -8.61
C MET A 39 7.16 8.70 -9.70
N LYS A 40 7.01 7.53 -10.31
CA LYS A 40 5.80 7.18 -11.05
C LYS A 40 4.91 6.32 -10.19
N VAL A 41 3.60 6.57 -10.29
CA VAL A 41 2.55 5.84 -9.59
C VAL A 41 1.55 5.35 -10.63
N ILE A 42 1.18 4.08 -10.56
CA ILE A 42 0.04 3.55 -11.29
C ILE A 42 -0.98 3.10 -10.25
N ALA A 43 -2.14 3.71 -10.24
CA ALA A 43 -3.20 3.44 -9.27
C ALA A 43 -4.55 3.32 -9.99
N PHE A 44 -5.27 2.25 -9.73
CA PHE A 44 -6.44 1.88 -10.50
C PHE A 44 -6.07 1.73 -11.98
N ASP A 45 -6.56 2.63 -12.82
CA ASP A 45 -6.24 2.71 -14.25
C ASP A 45 -5.51 4.01 -14.65
N ARG A 46 -4.99 4.77 -13.67
CA ARG A 46 -4.37 6.09 -13.83
C ARG A 46 -2.86 6.03 -13.66
N TYR A 47 -2.18 6.94 -14.33
CA TYR A 47 -0.74 7.13 -14.25
C TYR A 47 -0.42 8.54 -13.73
N LEU A 48 0.53 8.64 -12.81
CA LEU A 48 1.02 9.92 -12.29
C LEU A 48 2.55 9.90 -12.21
N GLU A 49 3.18 10.98 -12.64
CA GLU A 49 4.52 11.35 -12.20
C GLU A 49 4.40 12.41 -11.11
N ILE A 50 5.07 12.18 -9.99
CA ILE A 50 5.14 13.10 -8.87
C ILE A 50 6.60 13.43 -8.57
N HIS A 51 6.90 14.72 -8.41
CA HIS A 51 8.19 15.23 -8.02
C HIS A 51 8.10 15.91 -6.66
N GLN A 52 9.07 15.68 -5.79
CA GLN A 52 9.08 16.28 -4.46
C GLN A 52 10.47 16.82 -4.11
N THR A 53 10.51 18.06 -3.62
CA THR A 53 11.69 18.69 -3.02
C THR A 53 11.28 19.27 -1.66
N GLY A 54 11.68 18.61 -0.57
CA GLY A 54 11.19 18.96 0.76
C GLY A 54 9.68 18.84 0.86
N LYS A 55 8.97 19.96 1.10
CA LYS A 55 7.51 20.00 1.18
C LYS A 55 6.84 20.35 -0.15
N ASP A 56 7.61 20.83 -1.11
CA ASP A 56 7.11 21.22 -2.42
C ASP A 56 6.88 19.98 -3.29
N CYS A 57 5.65 19.78 -3.71
CA CYS A 57 5.22 18.65 -4.53
C CYS A 57 4.65 19.15 -5.85
N VAL A 58 5.03 18.48 -6.93
CA VAL A 58 4.53 18.70 -8.29
C VAL A 58 3.90 17.42 -8.78
N PHE A 59 2.59 17.45 -9.05
CA PHE A 59 1.82 16.35 -9.60
C PHE A 59 1.63 16.61 -11.10
N ASN A 60 2.06 15.70 -11.93
CA ASN A 60 1.93 15.82 -13.39
C ASN A 60 0.56 15.32 -13.86
N CYS A 61 -0.48 16.07 -13.52
CA CYS A 61 -1.88 15.83 -13.87
C CYS A 61 -2.64 17.16 -13.98
N SER A 62 -3.92 17.12 -14.38
CA SER A 62 -4.82 18.26 -14.33
C SER A 62 -5.22 18.61 -12.89
N GLU A 63 -5.69 19.84 -12.67
CA GLU A 63 -6.23 20.25 -11.35
C GLU A 63 -7.46 19.42 -10.98
N GLU A 64 -8.33 19.15 -11.93
CA GLU A 64 -9.53 18.31 -11.76
C GLU A 64 -9.14 16.90 -11.31
N GLU A 65 -8.22 16.24 -12.04
CA GLU A 65 -7.75 14.90 -11.67
C GLU A 65 -7.06 14.87 -10.29
N PHE A 66 -6.31 15.93 -9.96
CA PHE A 66 -5.70 16.06 -8.64
C PHE A 66 -6.76 16.11 -7.54
N GLU A 67 -7.75 17.01 -7.64
CA GLU A 67 -8.77 17.21 -6.60
C GLU A 67 -9.71 16.00 -6.47
N GLU A 68 -10.11 15.37 -7.58
CA GLU A 68 -11.06 14.26 -7.57
C GLU A 68 -10.42 12.91 -7.23
N PHE A 69 -9.14 12.71 -7.56
CA PHE A 69 -8.51 11.40 -7.42
C PHE A 69 -7.23 11.42 -6.58
N TRP A 70 -6.17 12.11 -6.99
CA TRP A 70 -4.85 11.98 -6.34
C TRP A 70 -4.83 12.51 -4.91
N LYS A 71 -5.55 13.57 -4.64
CA LYS A 71 -5.72 14.14 -3.30
C LYS A 71 -6.35 13.12 -2.33
N VAL A 72 -7.35 12.38 -2.82
CA VAL A 72 -8.01 11.30 -2.06
C VAL A 72 -7.07 10.10 -1.94
N TYR A 73 -6.45 9.66 -3.04
CA TYR A 73 -5.54 8.51 -3.06
C TYR A 73 -4.40 8.65 -2.05
N PHE A 74 -3.77 9.82 -1.97
CA PHE A 74 -2.69 10.12 -1.04
C PHE A 74 -3.18 10.56 0.36
N ASP A 75 -4.46 10.56 0.62
CA ASP A 75 -5.09 10.98 1.89
C ASP A 75 -4.61 12.38 2.35
N LEU A 76 -4.55 13.36 1.40
CA LEU A 76 -3.95 14.67 1.65
C LEU A 76 -4.81 15.60 2.53
N GLU A 77 -6.09 15.30 2.72
CA GLU A 77 -6.97 16.09 3.59
C GLU A 77 -6.80 15.77 5.08
N THR A 78 -6.21 14.60 5.39
CA THR A 78 -5.99 14.19 6.77
C THR A 78 -4.75 14.84 7.35
N ASP A 79 -4.88 15.50 8.51
CA ASP A 79 -3.74 16.04 9.25
C ASP A 79 -3.06 14.94 10.09
N TYR A 80 -1.96 14.39 9.58
CA TYR A 80 -1.19 13.35 10.25
C TYR A 80 -0.42 13.85 11.48
N SER A 81 -0.26 15.16 11.68
CA SER A 81 0.33 15.70 12.91
C SER A 81 -0.52 15.38 14.15
N VAL A 82 -1.84 15.28 13.97
CA VAL A 82 -2.77 14.87 15.02
C VAL A 82 -2.50 13.45 15.49
N TYR A 83 -2.14 12.55 14.60
CA TYR A 83 -1.80 11.16 14.97
C TYR A 83 -0.48 11.09 15.73
N MET A 84 0.53 11.83 15.28
CA MET A 84 1.84 11.91 15.95
C MET A 84 1.71 12.53 17.35
N SER A 85 0.90 13.57 17.52
CA SER A 85 0.69 14.22 18.82
C SER A 85 0.04 13.33 19.88
N ARG A 86 -0.66 12.27 19.46
CA ARG A 86 -1.28 11.28 20.38
C ARG A 86 -0.27 10.27 20.93
N ILE A 87 0.96 10.20 20.38
CA ILE A 87 1.97 9.27 20.86
C ILE A 87 2.42 9.67 22.27
N ASN A 88 2.48 8.66 23.15
CA ASN A 88 2.96 8.88 24.51
C ASN A 88 4.43 9.33 24.49
N PRO A 89 4.78 10.52 25.02
CA PRO A 89 6.16 11.01 25.01
C PRO A 89 7.14 10.14 25.81
N ASN A 90 6.65 9.25 26.68
CA ASN A 90 7.46 8.27 27.38
C ASN A 90 7.73 6.99 26.57
N ASP A 91 7.00 6.78 25.47
CA ASP A 91 7.25 5.68 24.52
C ASP A 91 8.32 6.12 23.51
N LYS A 92 9.58 6.05 23.94
CA LYS A 92 10.72 6.51 23.13
C LYS A 92 10.88 5.75 21.83
N TYR A 93 10.54 4.46 21.84
CA TYR A 93 10.60 3.64 20.63
C TYR A 93 9.60 4.11 19.59
N LEU A 94 8.33 4.27 19.96
CA LEU A 94 7.29 4.73 19.04
C LEU A 94 7.51 6.17 18.59
N MET A 95 8.02 7.04 19.47
CA MET A 95 8.41 8.41 19.12
C MET A 95 9.49 8.42 18.03
N ASN A 96 10.53 7.58 18.17
CA ASN A 96 11.58 7.48 17.16
C ASN A 96 11.04 6.91 15.84
N ALA A 97 10.22 5.86 15.90
CA ALA A 97 9.58 5.28 14.72
C ALA A 97 8.72 6.31 13.96
N ALA A 98 7.91 7.09 14.68
CA ALA A 98 7.09 8.14 14.08
C ALA A 98 7.93 9.30 13.52
N ALA A 99 9.03 9.66 14.16
CA ALA A 99 9.94 10.70 13.65
C ALA A 99 10.59 10.25 12.32
N CYS A 100 11.04 8.99 12.23
CA CYS A 100 11.63 8.42 11.01
C CYS A 100 10.60 8.30 9.87
N GLY A 101 9.34 8.00 10.18
CA GLY A 101 8.26 7.81 9.22
C GLY A 101 7.30 9.01 9.11
N SER A 102 7.69 10.21 9.54
CA SER A 102 6.80 11.37 9.70
C SER A 102 6.11 11.84 8.40
N GLY A 103 6.65 11.50 7.25
CA GLY A 103 6.06 11.80 5.94
C GLY A 103 5.18 10.70 5.36
N MET A 104 5.01 9.59 6.09
CA MET A 104 4.18 8.48 5.63
C MET A 104 2.70 8.77 5.81
N ARG A 105 1.90 8.31 4.83
CA ARG A 105 0.44 8.34 4.86
C ARG A 105 -0.10 6.96 4.52
N ILE A 106 -1.30 6.64 4.96
CA ILE A 106 -2.01 5.44 4.54
C ILE A 106 -2.75 5.77 3.24
N LEU A 107 -2.33 5.16 2.15
CA LEU A 107 -2.94 5.36 0.84
C LEU A 107 -4.35 4.74 0.78
N ARG A 108 -5.20 5.29 -0.09
CA ARG A 108 -6.54 4.72 -0.41
C ARG A 108 -6.45 3.98 -1.73
N GLN A 109 -6.07 2.71 -1.67
CA GLN A 109 -5.75 1.91 -2.84
C GLN A 109 -6.94 1.05 -3.29
N ASP A 110 -6.88 0.53 -4.52
CA ASP A 110 -7.92 -0.36 -5.04
C ASP A 110 -8.02 -1.66 -4.23
N LEU A 111 -9.25 -2.05 -3.92
CA LEU A 111 -9.52 -3.22 -3.07
C LEU A 111 -9.05 -4.52 -3.73
N TRP A 112 -9.34 -4.69 -5.03
CA TRP A 112 -8.94 -5.90 -5.73
C TRP A 112 -7.42 -5.99 -5.92
N GLU A 113 -6.79 -4.89 -6.32
CA GLU A 113 -5.33 -4.83 -6.43
C GLU A 113 -4.66 -5.16 -5.09
N MET A 114 -5.19 -4.66 -3.97
CA MET A 114 -4.63 -4.95 -2.64
C MET A 114 -4.86 -6.39 -2.20
N ILE A 115 -6.00 -7.01 -2.53
CA ILE A 115 -6.21 -8.45 -2.30
C ILE A 115 -5.12 -9.26 -3.00
N VAL A 116 -4.91 -9.05 -4.29
CA VAL A 116 -3.90 -9.78 -5.07
C VAL A 116 -2.49 -9.48 -4.57
N SER A 117 -2.17 -8.22 -4.33
CA SER A 117 -0.85 -7.78 -3.87
C SER A 117 -0.46 -8.42 -2.54
N PHE A 118 -1.39 -8.47 -1.57
CA PHE A 118 -1.12 -9.08 -0.28
C PHE A 118 -1.20 -10.62 -0.29
N LEU A 119 -1.91 -11.24 -1.22
CA LEU A 119 -1.76 -12.67 -1.51
C LEU A 119 -0.35 -12.98 -2.03
N ILE A 120 0.19 -12.14 -2.93
CA ILE A 120 1.56 -12.27 -3.46
C ILE A 120 2.61 -12.00 -2.37
N SER A 121 2.33 -11.14 -1.41
CA SER A 121 3.28 -10.73 -0.36
C SER A 121 3.65 -11.83 0.62
N GLN A 122 2.86 -12.90 0.71
CA GLN A 122 3.09 -13.99 1.67
C GLN A 122 4.42 -14.70 1.41
N GLN A 123 5.29 -14.77 2.45
CA GLN A 123 6.64 -15.34 2.35
C GLN A 123 7.43 -14.82 1.14
N ASN A 124 7.41 -13.51 0.93
CA ASN A 124 8.00 -12.86 -0.22
C ASN A 124 8.71 -11.55 0.21
N ASN A 125 9.49 -10.94 -0.70
CA ASN A 125 10.14 -9.65 -0.46
C ASN A 125 9.61 -8.59 -1.45
N ILE A 126 9.73 -7.31 -1.07
CA ILE A 126 9.16 -6.18 -1.83
C ILE A 126 9.61 -6.16 -3.29
N PRO A 127 10.92 -6.30 -3.65
CA PRO A 127 11.34 -6.31 -5.04
C PRO A 127 10.67 -7.43 -5.86
N ARG A 128 10.55 -8.62 -5.30
CA ARG A 128 9.90 -9.75 -5.99
C ARG A 128 8.39 -9.57 -6.10
N ILE A 129 7.74 -9.00 -5.08
CA ILE A 129 6.30 -8.67 -5.12
C ILE A 129 6.03 -7.69 -6.26
N ARG A 130 6.79 -6.58 -6.35
CA ARG A 130 6.70 -5.59 -7.43
C ARG A 130 6.86 -6.25 -8.80
N LYS A 131 7.84 -7.14 -8.96
CA LYS A 131 8.07 -7.86 -10.22
C LYS A 131 6.92 -8.79 -10.60
N CYS A 132 6.35 -9.52 -9.64
CA CYS A 132 5.19 -10.37 -9.88
C CYS A 132 3.98 -9.56 -10.34
N ILE A 133 3.68 -8.45 -9.66
CA ILE A 133 2.57 -7.56 -9.99
C ILE A 133 2.75 -6.95 -11.38
N GLU A 134 3.94 -6.45 -11.68
CA GLU A 134 4.24 -5.89 -13.00
C GLU A 134 4.07 -6.93 -14.13
N ASN A 135 4.51 -8.17 -13.90
CA ASN A 135 4.33 -9.26 -14.86
C ASN A 135 2.84 -9.56 -15.09
N ILE A 136 2.03 -9.62 -14.03
CA ILE A 136 0.57 -9.82 -14.15
C ILE A 136 -0.07 -8.68 -14.94
N CYS A 137 0.29 -7.43 -14.61
CA CYS A 137 -0.27 -6.28 -15.31
C CYS A 137 0.11 -6.25 -16.79
N ARG A 138 1.36 -6.60 -17.15
CA ARG A 138 1.80 -6.67 -18.56
C ARG A 138 1.11 -7.76 -19.35
N GLU A 139 0.87 -8.92 -18.73
CA GLU A 139 0.31 -10.08 -19.43
C GLU A 139 -1.21 -10.01 -19.55
N TYR A 140 -1.88 -9.51 -18.48
CA TYR A 140 -3.35 -9.58 -18.37
C TYR A 140 -4.03 -8.24 -18.17
N GLY A 141 -3.27 -7.16 -17.94
CA GLY A 141 -3.82 -5.82 -17.73
C GLY A 141 -4.11 -5.10 -19.05
N GLU A 142 -5.02 -4.13 -18.98
CA GLU A 142 -5.30 -3.25 -20.09
C GLU A 142 -4.11 -2.32 -20.35
N LYS A 143 -3.61 -2.33 -21.60
CA LYS A 143 -2.57 -1.43 -22.07
C LYS A 143 -3.13 -0.02 -22.24
N LYS A 144 -2.44 0.96 -21.65
CA LYS A 144 -2.78 2.38 -21.72
C LYS A 144 -1.54 3.22 -22.08
N LEU A 145 -1.77 4.46 -22.46
CA LEU A 145 -0.73 5.44 -22.74
C LEU A 145 -0.87 6.62 -21.76
N ASN A 146 0.25 7.10 -21.22
CA ASN A 146 0.28 8.35 -20.50
C ASN A 146 0.29 9.56 -21.46
N GLU A 147 0.27 10.78 -20.93
CA GLU A 147 0.27 12.02 -21.71
C GLU A 147 1.51 12.15 -22.63
N ASN A 148 2.60 11.48 -22.31
CA ASN A 148 3.85 11.48 -23.09
C ASN A 148 3.88 10.37 -24.14
N GLY A 149 2.82 9.56 -24.28
CA GLY A 149 2.77 8.41 -25.18
C GLY A 149 3.53 7.18 -24.67
N GLU A 150 3.95 7.16 -23.40
CA GLU A 150 4.60 5.99 -22.80
C GLU A 150 3.54 4.97 -22.35
N GLU A 151 3.84 3.69 -22.61
CA GLU A 151 2.94 2.59 -22.29
C GLU A 151 2.96 2.28 -20.79
N TYR A 152 1.78 2.06 -20.23
CA TYR A 152 1.59 1.45 -18.92
C TYR A 152 0.41 0.49 -18.94
N PHE A 153 0.27 -0.32 -17.91
CA PHE A 153 -0.78 -1.35 -17.84
C PHE A 153 -1.62 -1.14 -16.59
N ALA A 154 -2.94 -1.08 -16.75
CA ALA A 154 -3.86 -1.13 -15.63
C ALA A 154 -3.80 -2.48 -14.92
N PHE A 155 -4.24 -2.54 -13.66
CA PHE A 155 -4.34 -3.82 -12.97
C PHE A 155 -5.47 -4.66 -13.60
N PRO A 156 -5.27 -5.97 -13.89
CA PRO A 156 -6.30 -6.79 -14.52
C PRO A 156 -7.51 -6.97 -13.62
N LYS A 157 -8.69 -6.91 -14.20
CA LYS A 157 -9.96 -7.09 -13.49
C LYS A 157 -10.13 -8.52 -12.97
N PRO A 158 -10.95 -8.75 -11.93
CA PRO A 158 -11.22 -10.10 -11.41
C PRO A 158 -11.69 -11.07 -12.50
N GLU A 159 -12.53 -10.60 -13.45
CA GLU A 159 -13.09 -11.42 -14.53
C GLU A 159 -11.99 -12.03 -15.40
N VAL A 160 -10.95 -11.24 -15.72
CA VAL A 160 -9.82 -11.70 -16.54
C VAL A 160 -9.04 -12.80 -15.84
N LEU A 161 -8.77 -12.63 -14.54
CA LEU A 161 -7.99 -13.61 -13.77
C LEU A 161 -8.81 -14.84 -13.37
N ALA A 162 -10.13 -14.75 -13.31
CA ALA A 162 -11.02 -15.87 -13.00
C ALA A 162 -11.08 -16.94 -14.11
N GLU A 163 -10.88 -16.53 -15.37
CA GLU A 163 -10.87 -17.41 -16.54
C GLU A 163 -9.59 -18.23 -16.66
N LEU A 164 -8.53 -17.86 -15.95
CA LEU A 164 -7.23 -18.53 -16.04
C LEU A 164 -7.23 -19.88 -15.34
N ASP A 165 -6.36 -20.79 -15.82
CA ASP A 165 -6.00 -21.98 -15.06
C ASP A 165 -5.26 -21.59 -13.76
N GLU A 166 -5.45 -22.38 -12.69
CA GLU A 166 -4.85 -22.10 -11.37
C GLU A 166 -3.31 -21.95 -11.41
N ASP A 167 -2.66 -22.54 -12.39
CA ASP A 167 -1.20 -22.51 -12.56
C ASP A 167 -0.71 -21.45 -13.55
N ALA A 168 -1.59 -20.75 -14.26
CA ALA A 168 -1.25 -19.80 -15.31
C ALA A 168 -0.31 -18.68 -14.81
N LEU A 169 -0.58 -18.12 -13.63
CA LEU A 169 0.22 -17.04 -13.05
C LEU A 169 1.59 -17.50 -12.52
N LYS A 170 1.94 -18.79 -12.59
CA LYS A 170 3.31 -19.26 -12.33
C LYS A 170 4.29 -18.65 -13.32
N ALA A 171 3.87 -18.39 -14.58
CA ALA A 171 4.65 -17.65 -15.58
C ALA A 171 4.97 -16.21 -15.14
N CYS A 172 4.12 -15.60 -14.31
CA CYS A 172 4.35 -14.30 -13.68
C CYS A 172 5.18 -14.36 -12.38
N ASN A 173 5.84 -15.48 -12.09
CA ASN A 173 6.67 -15.75 -10.91
C ASN A 173 5.90 -15.87 -9.57
N LEU A 174 4.60 -16.12 -9.58
CA LEU A 174 3.79 -16.27 -8.37
C LEU A 174 4.04 -17.59 -7.62
N GLY A 175 4.50 -18.62 -8.31
CA GLY A 175 4.64 -19.97 -7.72
C GLY A 175 3.29 -20.48 -7.21
N TYR A 176 3.26 -21.03 -5.99
CA TYR A 176 2.04 -21.57 -5.39
C TYR A 176 0.92 -20.54 -5.16
N ARG A 177 1.25 -19.23 -5.18
CA ARG A 177 0.28 -18.14 -4.98
C ARG A 177 -0.62 -17.92 -6.19
N SER A 178 -0.25 -18.49 -7.35
CA SER A 178 -1.06 -18.46 -8.57
C SER A 178 -2.49 -18.92 -8.29
N LYS A 179 -2.65 -20.09 -7.66
CA LYS A 179 -3.96 -20.60 -7.27
C LYS A 179 -4.73 -19.75 -6.29
N TYR A 180 -4.03 -19.00 -5.40
CA TYR A 180 -4.71 -18.10 -4.45
C TYR A 180 -5.39 -16.94 -5.20
N VAL A 181 -4.68 -16.37 -6.15
CA VAL A 181 -5.19 -15.25 -6.97
C VAL A 181 -6.35 -15.70 -7.85
N VAL A 182 -6.17 -16.79 -8.61
CA VAL A 182 -7.22 -17.29 -9.53
C VAL A 182 -8.48 -17.72 -8.77
N ARG A 183 -8.34 -18.44 -7.66
CA ARG A 183 -9.51 -18.85 -6.84
C ARG A 183 -10.21 -17.66 -6.20
N SER A 184 -9.45 -16.66 -5.71
CA SER A 184 -10.05 -15.44 -5.17
C SER A 184 -10.79 -14.65 -6.24
N ALA A 185 -10.25 -14.57 -7.48
CA ALA A 185 -10.93 -13.97 -8.61
C ALA A 185 -12.26 -14.67 -8.92
N ARG A 186 -12.26 -16.01 -8.94
CA ARG A 186 -13.47 -16.81 -9.16
C ARG A 186 -14.51 -16.61 -8.07
N SER A 187 -14.11 -16.59 -6.79
CA SER A 187 -15.05 -16.33 -5.68
C SER A 187 -15.71 -14.96 -5.80
N ILE A 188 -14.99 -13.94 -6.27
CA ILE A 188 -15.54 -12.60 -6.50
C ILE A 188 -16.51 -12.61 -7.69
N VAL A 189 -16.10 -13.17 -8.83
CA VAL A 189 -16.92 -13.22 -10.04
C VAL A 189 -18.20 -14.04 -9.84
N ASN A 190 -18.13 -15.12 -9.05
CA ASN A 190 -19.28 -15.96 -8.71
C ASN A 190 -20.20 -15.34 -7.65
N GLY A 191 -19.84 -14.16 -7.10
CA GLY A 191 -20.64 -13.49 -6.07
C GLY A 191 -20.55 -14.10 -4.67
N GLU A 192 -19.61 -15.04 -4.43
CA GLU A 192 -19.37 -15.61 -3.10
C GLU A 192 -18.79 -14.56 -2.13
N VAL A 193 -18.04 -13.61 -2.68
CA VAL A 193 -17.49 -12.45 -1.97
C VAL A 193 -17.76 -11.20 -2.81
N ASN A 194 -18.52 -10.24 -2.24
CA ASN A 194 -18.91 -9.01 -2.91
C ASN A 194 -18.02 -7.86 -2.48
N LEU A 195 -17.19 -7.34 -3.40
CA LEU A 195 -16.24 -6.26 -3.10
C LEU A 195 -16.92 -4.93 -2.78
N ASP A 196 -18.07 -4.64 -3.42
CA ASP A 196 -18.79 -3.38 -3.19
C ASP A 196 -19.42 -3.36 -1.80
N GLU A 197 -19.97 -4.49 -1.37
CA GLU A 197 -20.46 -4.62 0.01
C GLU A 197 -19.33 -4.49 1.04
N ILE A 198 -18.17 -5.10 0.77
CA ILE A 198 -17.00 -5.02 1.67
C ILE A 198 -16.53 -3.58 1.87
N ARG A 199 -16.58 -2.74 0.83
CA ARG A 199 -16.19 -1.32 0.90
C ARG A 199 -17.01 -0.54 1.95
N GLU A 200 -18.27 -0.91 2.12
CA GLU A 200 -19.21 -0.25 3.06
C GLU A 200 -19.20 -0.90 4.46
N MET A 201 -18.50 -2.01 4.63
CA MET A 201 -18.52 -2.75 5.90
C MET A 201 -17.61 -2.11 6.96
N PRO A 202 -18.00 -2.13 8.24
CA PRO A 202 -17.09 -1.81 9.32
C PRO A 202 -15.99 -2.87 9.43
N TYR A 203 -14.81 -2.46 9.91
CA TYR A 203 -13.57 -3.24 9.94
C TYR A 203 -13.74 -4.74 10.28
N LYS A 204 -14.44 -5.05 11.37
CA LYS A 204 -14.60 -6.45 11.81
C LYS A 204 -15.32 -7.31 10.77
N LYS A 205 -16.40 -6.77 10.19
CA LYS A 205 -17.17 -7.48 9.16
C LYS A 205 -16.39 -7.58 7.84
N ALA A 206 -15.76 -6.49 7.39
CA ALA A 206 -14.92 -6.52 6.20
C ALA A 206 -13.81 -7.57 6.33
N ARG A 207 -13.16 -7.64 7.49
CA ARG A 207 -12.12 -8.63 7.78
C ARG A 207 -12.65 -10.07 7.75
N GLU A 208 -13.83 -10.32 8.32
CA GLU A 208 -14.48 -11.64 8.29
C GLU A 208 -14.84 -12.06 6.86
N GLU A 209 -15.35 -11.15 6.03
CA GLU A 209 -15.62 -11.42 4.62
C GLU A 209 -14.34 -11.72 3.83
N LEU A 210 -13.30 -10.93 4.01
CA LEU A 210 -12.00 -11.14 3.35
C LEU A 210 -11.36 -12.49 3.72
N LEU A 211 -11.58 -12.99 4.93
CA LEU A 211 -11.07 -14.31 5.36
C LEU A 211 -11.73 -15.49 4.60
N LYS A 212 -12.84 -15.28 3.90
CA LYS A 212 -13.48 -16.31 3.04
C LYS A 212 -12.68 -16.56 1.76
N LEU A 213 -11.87 -15.59 1.32
CA LEU A 213 -11.04 -15.73 0.12
C LEU A 213 -9.91 -16.76 0.33
N PHE A 214 -9.71 -17.62 -0.66
CA PHE A 214 -8.73 -18.67 -0.59
C PHE A 214 -7.30 -18.13 -0.48
N GLY A 215 -6.62 -18.47 0.61
CA GLY A 215 -5.25 -18.01 0.89
C GLY A 215 -5.17 -16.71 1.68
N VAL A 216 -6.30 -16.07 1.99
CA VAL A 216 -6.32 -14.87 2.85
C VAL A 216 -6.36 -15.31 4.32
N GLY A 217 -5.24 -15.10 5.02
CA GLY A 217 -5.15 -15.24 6.47
C GLY A 217 -5.35 -13.90 7.20
N VAL A 218 -5.34 -13.97 8.53
CA VAL A 218 -5.58 -12.80 9.42
C VAL A 218 -4.70 -11.60 9.06
N LYS A 219 -3.39 -11.80 8.89
CA LYS A 219 -2.44 -10.72 8.52
C LYS A 219 -2.78 -10.11 7.18
N VAL A 220 -3.11 -10.92 6.18
CA VAL A 220 -3.46 -10.47 4.83
C VAL A 220 -4.76 -9.66 4.87
N ALA A 221 -5.79 -10.16 5.56
CA ALA A 221 -7.05 -9.44 5.73
C ALA A 221 -6.85 -8.08 6.43
N ASP A 222 -6.01 -8.01 7.48
CA ASP A 222 -5.71 -6.75 8.17
C ASP A 222 -4.95 -5.77 7.27
N CYS A 223 -4.03 -6.24 6.40
CA CYS A 223 -3.37 -5.39 5.41
C CYS A 223 -4.37 -4.82 4.40
N ILE A 224 -5.26 -5.65 3.87
CA ILE A 224 -6.29 -5.22 2.92
C ILE A 224 -7.22 -4.19 3.58
N CYS A 225 -7.68 -4.45 4.81
CA CYS A 225 -8.49 -3.52 5.57
C CYS A 225 -7.81 -2.17 5.79
N LEU A 226 -6.50 -2.17 6.07
CA LEU A 226 -5.74 -0.93 6.28
C LEU A 226 -5.52 -0.17 4.98
N PHE A 227 -5.04 -0.83 3.94
CA PHE A 227 -4.48 -0.17 2.75
C PHE A 227 -5.47 -0.02 1.57
N ALA A 228 -6.60 -0.73 1.59
CA ALA A 228 -7.65 -0.56 0.60
C ALA A 228 -8.91 0.09 1.20
N LEU A 229 -9.34 -0.37 2.38
CA LEU A 229 -10.55 0.11 3.03
C LEU A 229 -10.31 1.28 4.00
N HIS A 230 -9.06 1.68 4.19
CA HIS A 230 -8.64 2.74 5.09
C HIS A 230 -9.15 2.57 6.54
N HIS A 231 -9.26 1.33 6.99
CA HIS A 231 -9.60 1.00 8.37
C HIS A 231 -8.38 1.19 9.29
N LEU A 232 -8.14 2.40 9.75
CA LEU A 232 -6.94 2.78 10.53
C LEU A 232 -6.81 2.06 11.88
N GLN A 233 -7.85 1.35 12.34
CA GLN A 233 -7.79 0.46 13.52
C GLN A 233 -7.22 -0.93 13.19
N ALA A 234 -7.02 -1.29 11.92
CA ALA A 234 -6.36 -2.53 11.54
C ALA A 234 -4.87 -2.47 11.92
N PHE A 235 -4.35 -3.57 12.45
CA PHE A 235 -2.97 -3.66 12.92
C PHE A 235 -2.35 -4.96 12.39
N PRO A 236 -1.92 -4.99 11.13
CA PRO A 236 -1.30 -6.17 10.53
C PRO A 236 -0.03 -6.56 11.29
N VAL A 237 0.06 -7.82 11.71
CA VAL A 237 1.24 -8.35 12.41
C VAL A 237 2.00 -9.26 11.45
N ASP A 238 3.08 -8.76 10.89
CA ASP A 238 4.06 -9.53 10.14
C ASP A 238 5.28 -9.88 11.01
N THR A 239 6.32 -10.44 10.41
CA THR A 239 7.54 -10.83 11.13
C THR A 239 8.24 -9.65 11.78
N HIS A 240 8.31 -8.48 11.12
CA HIS A 240 8.94 -7.27 11.66
C HIS A 240 8.14 -6.72 12.84
N ILE A 241 6.83 -6.60 12.68
CA ILE A 241 5.94 -6.16 13.77
C ILE A 241 5.95 -7.15 14.92
N HIS A 242 5.95 -8.45 14.66
CA HIS A 242 6.05 -9.46 15.71
C HIS A 242 7.33 -9.30 16.54
N GLN A 243 8.47 -9.15 15.88
CA GLN A 243 9.75 -8.93 16.51
C GLN A 243 9.78 -7.62 17.33
N ALA A 244 9.24 -6.53 16.80
CA ALA A 244 9.11 -5.26 17.50
C ALA A 244 8.22 -5.40 18.75
N MET A 245 7.10 -6.14 18.65
CA MET A 245 6.22 -6.40 19.81
C MET A 245 6.92 -7.19 20.90
N GLU A 246 7.64 -8.24 20.57
CA GLU A 246 8.40 -9.04 21.55
C GLU A 246 9.51 -8.23 22.25
N THR A 247 10.16 -7.34 21.50
CA THR A 247 11.28 -6.55 22.01
C THR A 247 10.81 -5.37 22.86
N HIS A 248 9.85 -4.58 22.37
CA HIS A 248 9.49 -3.29 22.96
C HIS A 248 8.15 -3.29 23.71
N TYR A 249 7.26 -4.24 23.41
CA TYR A 249 5.88 -4.28 23.94
C TYR A 249 5.55 -5.64 24.58
N LYS A 250 6.37 -6.10 25.52
CA LYS A 250 6.20 -7.40 26.22
C LYS A 250 4.82 -7.63 26.86
N ARG A 251 4.08 -6.55 27.18
CA ARG A 251 2.71 -6.57 27.70
C ARG A 251 1.64 -6.38 26.63
N GLY A 252 2.05 -6.42 25.33
CA GLY A 252 1.24 -6.11 24.18
C GLY A 252 1.19 -4.61 23.85
N PHE A 253 0.95 -4.30 22.58
CA PHE A 253 0.80 -2.93 22.10
C PHE A 253 -0.43 -2.28 22.75
N PRO A 254 -0.34 -1.02 23.23
CA PRO A 254 -1.43 -0.37 23.99
C PRO A 254 -2.57 0.12 23.08
N LYS A 255 -3.25 -0.79 22.38
CA LYS A 255 -4.30 -0.52 21.40
C LYS A 255 -5.42 0.39 21.93
N ARG A 256 -5.78 0.23 23.24
CA ARG A 256 -6.83 1.08 23.84
C ARG A 256 -6.46 2.55 23.85
N ARG A 257 -5.19 2.90 24.05
CA ARG A 257 -4.68 4.27 24.04
C ARG A 257 -4.77 4.88 22.63
N TYR A 258 -4.47 4.08 21.63
CA TYR A 258 -4.33 4.49 20.23
C TYR A 258 -5.52 4.11 19.36
N LYS A 259 -6.68 3.90 20.00
CA LYS A 259 -7.91 3.49 19.31
C LYS A 259 -8.20 4.37 18.09
N GLY A 260 -8.35 3.70 16.93
CA GLY A 260 -8.70 4.32 15.65
C GLY A 260 -7.50 4.81 14.82
N ILE A 261 -6.26 4.67 15.31
CA ILE A 261 -5.03 5.04 14.59
C ILE A 261 -3.95 3.94 14.68
N GLU A 262 -4.33 2.76 15.14
CA GLU A 262 -3.39 1.66 15.38
C GLU A 262 -2.60 1.32 14.12
N GLY A 263 -3.24 1.36 12.95
CA GLY A 263 -2.63 1.06 11.65
C GLY A 263 -1.60 2.11 11.21
N VAL A 264 -1.82 3.37 11.53
CA VAL A 264 -0.84 4.44 11.26
C VAL A 264 0.42 4.20 12.11
N LEU A 265 0.25 3.89 13.39
CA LEU A 265 1.37 3.63 14.29
C LEU A 265 2.09 2.32 13.92
N GLN A 266 1.34 1.32 13.47
CA GLN A 266 1.91 0.07 12.95
C GLN A 266 2.81 0.35 11.74
N GLN A 267 2.41 1.25 10.85
CA GLN A 267 3.22 1.63 9.68
C GLN A 267 4.49 2.38 10.06
N TYR A 268 4.46 3.25 11.09
CA TYR A 268 5.67 3.88 11.61
C TYR A 268 6.64 2.83 12.17
N ILE A 269 6.14 1.86 12.95
CA ILE A 269 6.94 0.76 13.48
C ILE A 269 7.51 -0.09 12.34
N PHE A 270 6.67 -0.50 11.38
CA PHE A 270 7.10 -1.34 10.26
C PHE A 270 8.22 -0.67 9.45
N TYR A 271 8.04 0.60 9.08
CA TYR A 271 9.04 1.36 8.33
C TYR A 271 10.35 1.52 9.11
N TYR A 272 10.27 1.77 10.41
CA TYR A 272 11.43 1.86 11.28
C TYR A 272 12.19 0.53 11.36
N GLU A 273 11.51 -0.57 11.59
CA GLU A 273 12.11 -1.91 11.63
C GLU A 273 12.70 -2.34 10.29
N LEU A 274 12.08 -1.93 9.20
CA LEU A 274 12.56 -2.27 7.86
C LEU A 274 13.87 -1.55 7.52
N ASN A 275 14.03 -0.28 7.93
CA ASN A 275 15.07 0.61 7.44
C ASN A 275 16.13 1.03 8.49
N PHE A 276 15.80 1.03 9.80
CA PHE A 276 16.62 1.64 10.85
C PHE A 276 16.90 0.72 12.04
N SER A 277 16.39 -0.51 12.06
CA SER A 277 16.59 -1.44 13.16
C SER A 277 18.06 -1.82 13.32
N PRO A 278 18.59 -1.91 14.56
CA PRO A 278 19.99 -2.31 14.81
C PRO A 278 20.31 -3.67 14.17
N GLY A 279 21.32 -3.71 13.29
CA GLY A 279 21.73 -4.89 12.52
C GLY A 279 21.50 -4.77 11.02
N LYS A 280 20.91 -3.66 10.55
CA LYS A 280 20.76 -3.33 9.12
C LYS A 280 21.55 -2.08 8.70
N MET A 281 22.24 -1.41 9.65
CA MET A 281 23.22 -0.35 9.38
C MET A 281 24.61 -0.94 9.18
#